data_8cc8f09ae34f404e66dc4e579b1a362b
#
_entry.id   8cc8f09ae34f404e66dc4e579b1a362b
#
_cell.length_a   1.000
_cell.length_b   1.000
_cell.length_c   1.000
_cell.angle_alpha   90.00
_cell.angle_beta   90.00
_cell.angle_gamma   90.00
#
_symmetry.space_group_name_H-M   'P 1'
#
loop_
_entity.id
_entity.type
_entity.pdbx_description
1 polymer ?
#
loop_
_entity_poly.entity_id
_entity_poly.type
_entity_poly.pdbx_seq_one_letter_code
_entity_poly.pdbx_strand_id
1 'polypeptide(L)'
;VKDNPALNFDLAKQTPMDAREILNKLQSADVVIFAGGISPLLEGESMRVSDPGFKGGDRTEIELPAIQREVLALLKKNGKKTVFVNFSGSAMAIVPETLNCDAILQAWYPGQAGGTAVADVLFGDYNPAGRLPITFYKGLQQLPDYEDYSMKGRTYRFMAETPLYPFGYGLSYTHFSYGKATLNQSKLAKGEKAILTIPVSNVGQRDGEEVVQVYICRPDDKEGPQKTLRGFQRVNISKSKTENVTIELPYESFEWFDTATNTMRPLTGTYKVLYGSSSSADDLQSLSITIL
;
A
#
# COMPACT_ATOMS: atom_id res chain seq x y z
N VAL A 1 29.75 13.31 15.11
CA VAL A 1 28.30 13.56 14.96
C VAL A 1 27.91 14.91 15.56
N LYS A 2 28.62 15.39 16.62
CA LYS A 2 28.32 16.67 17.28
C LYS A 2 28.61 17.92 16.44
N ASP A 3 29.41 17.82 15.40
CA ASP A 3 29.91 18.99 14.65
C ASP A 3 29.45 19.06 13.17
N ASN A 4 28.42 18.32 12.81
CA ASN A 4 27.81 18.44 11.48
C ASN A 4 26.58 19.36 11.55
N PRO A 5 26.66 20.63 11.04
CA PRO A 5 25.55 21.58 11.11
C PRO A 5 24.29 21.10 10.39
N ALA A 6 24.43 20.19 9.43
CA ALA A 6 23.31 19.60 8.70
C ALA A 6 22.49 18.59 9.55
N LEU A 7 23.01 18.14 10.70
CA LEU A 7 22.35 17.22 11.61
C LEU A 7 21.83 17.91 12.90
N ASN A 8 22.09 19.20 13.07
CA ASN A 8 21.49 20.01 14.13
C ASN A 8 20.11 20.52 13.67
N PHE A 9 19.16 19.60 13.54
CA PHE A 9 17.79 19.93 13.28
C PHE A 9 17.13 20.33 14.60
N ASP A 10 17.08 21.62 14.88
CA ASP A 10 16.35 22.16 16.04
C ASP A 10 14.87 22.37 15.63
N LEU A 11 14.05 21.37 15.86
CA LEU A 11 12.60 21.41 15.60
C LEU A 11 11.90 22.56 16.35
N ALA A 12 12.51 23.07 17.44
CA ALA A 12 11.98 24.16 18.23
C ALA A 12 12.18 25.57 17.59
N LYS A 13 12.98 25.67 16.53
CA LYS A 13 13.24 26.92 15.81
C LYS A 13 12.57 26.97 14.45
N GLN A 14 11.38 26.43 14.33
CA GLN A 14 10.61 26.61 13.10
C GLN A 14 10.28 28.09 12.90
N THR A 15 10.96 28.73 11.97
CA THR A 15 10.56 30.07 11.51
C THR A 15 9.18 29.91 10.90
N PRO A 16 8.18 30.77 11.26
CA PRO A 16 6.88 30.74 10.63
C PRO A 16 7.06 30.78 9.10
N MET A 17 6.42 29.85 8.40
CA MET A 17 6.48 29.77 6.96
C MET A 17 5.84 31.01 6.33
N ASP A 18 6.61 31.81 5.58
CA ASP A 18 6.04 32.88 4.77
C ASP A 18 5.53 32.28 3.44
N ALA A 19 4.19 32.13 3.36
CA ALA A 19 3.50 31.64 2.16
C ALA A 19 3.85 32.44 0.91
N ARG A 20 4.08 33.77 1.03
CA ARG A 20 4.44 34.64 -0.10
C ARG A 20 5.86 34.34 -0.58
N GLU A 21 6.78 34.11 0.34
CA GLU A 21 8.17 33.78 0.00
C GLU A 21 8.23 32.45 -0.76
N ILE A 22 7.51 31.42 -0.28
CA ILE A 22 7.43 30.13 -0.97
C ILE A 22 6.89 30.32 -2.39
N LEU A 23 5.75 30.99 -2.55
CA LEU A 23 5.14 31.18 -3.86
C LEU A 23 6.02 31.99 -4.80
N ASN A 24 6.74 33.02 -4.30
CA ASN A 24 7.69 33.81 -5.10
C ASN A 24 8.83 32.93 -5.59
N LYS A 25 9.42 32.09 -4.75
CA LYS A 25 10.49 31.15 -5.15
C LYS A 25 10.03 30.12 -6.19
N LEU A 26 8.75 29.75 -6.15
CA LEU A 26 8.16 28.75 -7.06
C LEU A 26 7.51 29.38 -8.30
N GLN A 27 7.63 30.68 -8.52
CA GLN A 27 6.92 31.40 -9.60
C GLN A 27 7.21 30.80 -10.98
N SER A 28 8.49 30.48 -11.27
CA SER A 28 8.95 29.92 -12.53
C SER A 28 8.97 28.37 -12.58
N ALA A 29 8.54 27.70 -11.53
CA ALA A 29 8.53 26.25 -11.50
C ALA A 29 7.31 25.69 -12.23
N ASP A 30 7.54 24.79 -13.21
CA ASP A 30 6.49 24.07 -13.93
C ASP A 30 5.85 22.99 -13.06
N VAL A 31 6.65 22.32 -12.22
CA VAL A 31 6.23 21.27 -11.30
C VAL A 31 6.96 21.46 -9.97
N VAL A 32 6.25 21.27 -8.89
CA VAL A 32 6.81 21.26 -7.52
C VAL A 32 6.90 19.82 -7.04
N ILE A 33 8.09 19.39 -6.66
CA ILE A 33 8.30 18.11 -5.98
C ILE A 33 8.37 18.42 -4.49
N PHE A 34 7.32 18.01 -3.76
CA PHE A 34 7.25 18.16 -2.31
C PHE A 34 7.73 16.87 -1.64
N ALA A 35 8.93 16.88 -1.08
CA ALA A 35 9.46 15.77 -0.28
C ALA A 35 9.08 16.01 1.19
N GLY A 36 8.16 15.22 1.69
CA GLY A 36 7.60 15.36 3.03
C GLY A 36 7.21 14.03 3.65
N GLY A 37 6.43 14.07 4.70
CA GLY A 37 6.02 12.90 5.48
C GLY A 37 6.42 13.02 6.94
N ILE A 38 6.75 11.91 7.56
CA ILE A 38 7.25 11.85 8.94
C ILE A 38 8.66 11.26 8.96
N SER A 39 9.45 11.64 9.93
CA SER A 39 10.81 11.11 10.12
C SER A 39 10.85 10.23 11.37
N PRO A 40 11.83 9.34 11.52
CA PRO A 40 12.03 8.59 12.77
C PRO A 40 12.22 9.49 13.99
N LEU A 41 12.75 10.70 13.80
CA LEU A 41 12.89 11.70 14.87
C LEU A 41 11.55 12.32 15.28
N LEU A 42 10.62 12.48 14.33
CA LEU A 42 9.28 12.98 14.62
C LEU A 42 8.39 11.87 15.20
N GLU A 43 8.51 10.63 14.76
CA GLU A 43 7.85 9.48 15.38
C GLU A 43 8.34 9.25 16.81
N GLY A 44 9.63 9.53 17.06
CA GLY A 44 10.19 9.76 18.40
C GLY A 44 10.05 8.63 19.39
N GLU A 45 10.17 7.35 18.95
CA GLU A 45 10.15 6.22 19.86
C GLU A 45 11.16 6.40 21.01
N SER A 46 10.67 6.24 22.23
CA SER A 46 11.45 6.49 23.47
C SER A 46 11.98 7.93 23.63
N MET A 47 11.43 8.88 22.88
CA MET A 47 11.79 10.30 22.93
C MET A 47 10.56 11.15 23.36
N ARG A 48 10.80 12.36 23.83
CA ARG A 48 9.73 13.33 24.07
C ARG A 48 9.49 14.13 22.80
N VAL A 49 8.37 13.87 22.14
CA VAL A 49 7.90 14.65 21.00
C VAL A 49 6.71 15.49 21.46
N SER A 50 6.74 16.79 21.18
CA SER A 50 5.68 17.75 21.55
C SER A 50 4.91 18.30 20.36
N ASP A 51 5.14 17.76 19.15
CA ASP A 51 4.41 18.17 17.95
C ASP A 51 2.96 17.69 18.01
N PRO A 52 2.00 18.48 17.49
CA PRO A 52 0.64 18.04 17.33
C PRO A 52 0.53 16.73 16.56
N GLY A 53 -0.30 15.79 17.04
CA GLY A 53 -0.44 14.45 16.47
C GLY A 53 0.54 13.42 17.05
N PHE A 54 1.36 13.82 18.06
CA PHE A 54 2.30 12.93 18.77
C PHE A 54 2.19 13.12 20.28
N LYS A 55 2.36 12.05 21.03
CA LYS A 55 2.36 12.08 22.49
C LYS A 55 3.29 11.02 23.05
N GLY A 56 4.36 11.44 23.75
CA GLY A 56 5.26 10.53 24.44
C GLY A 56 6.01 9.55 23.55
N GLY A 57 6.18 9.87 22.28
CA GLY A 57 6.79 8.99 21.30
C GLY A 57 5.81 8.15 20.48
N ASP A 58 4.51 8.29 20.72
CA ASP A 58 3.46 7.61 19.95
C ASP A 58 2.67 8.61 19.10
N ARG A 59 2.12 8.13 17.99
CA ARG A 59 1.21 8.92 17.17
C ARG A 59 -0.18 8.92 17.80
N THR A 60 -0.78 10.11 17.91
CA THR A 60 -2.20 10.29 18.28
C THR A 60 -3.07 10.59 17.08
N GLU A 61 -2.46 10.89 15.93
CA GLU A 61 -3.10 11.10 14.63
C GLU A 61 -2.31 10.35 13.57
N ILE A 62 -2.96 9.92 12.49
CA ILE A 62 -2.30 9.21 11.39
C ILE A 62 -2.15 10.05 10.12
N GLU A 63 -2.55 11.31 10.20
CA GLU A 63 -2.43 12.32 9.16
C GLU A 63 -0.98 12.84 9.04
N LEU A 64 -0.71 13.57 7.96
CA LEU A 64 0.50 14.38 7.83
C LEU A 64 0.50 15.52 8.86
N PRO A 65 1.66 15.98 9.32
CA PRO A 65 1.77 17.20 10.11
C PRO A 65 1.04 18.38 9.44
N ALA A 66 0.29 19.15 10.24
CA ALA A 66 -0.60 20.20 9.74
C ALA A 66 0.09 21.18 8.80
N ILE A 67 1.32 21.58 9.13
CA ILE A 67 2.11 22.52 8.31
C ILE A 67 2.37 21.99 6.90
N GLN A 68 2.61 20.69 6.73
CA GLN A 68 2.81 20.09 5.42
C GLN A 68 1.52 20.09 4.60
N ARG A 69 0.38 19.80 5.24
CA ARG A 69 -0.96 19.83 4.62
C ARG A 69 -1.31 21.24 4.16
N GLU A 70 -0.98 22.26 4.97
CA GLU A 70 -1.18 23.67 4.61
C GLU A 70 -0.36 24.07 3.39
N VAL A 71 0.91 23.65 3.31
CA VAL A 71 1.76 23.89 2.13
C VAL A 71 1.16 23.25 0.89
N LEU A 72 0.78 21.98 0.94
CA LEU A 72 0.22 21.28 -0.22
C LEU A 72 -1.11 21.92 -0.67
N ALA A 73 -1.96 22.32 0.26
CA ALA A 73 -3.18 23.06 -0.04
C ALA A 73 -2.90 24.44 -0.65
N LEU A 74 -1.88 25.14 -0.16
CA LEU A 74 -1.44 26.44 -0.70
C LEU A 74 -0.96 26.30 -2.15
N LEU A 75 -0.15 25.29 -2.45
CA LEU A 75 0.34 24.99 -3.81
C LEU A 75 -0.83 24.73 -4.75
N LYS A 76 -1.77 23.90 -4.36
CA LYS A 76 -2.99 23.60 -5.13
C LYS A 76 -3.81 24.86 -5.40
N LYS A 77 -4.07 25.65 -4.35
CA LYS A 77 -4.82 26.92 -4.46
C LYS A 77 -4.19 27.89 -5.46
N ASN A 78 -2.88 27.86 -5.61
CA ASN A 78 -2.14 28.72 -6.54
C ASN A 78 -1.83 28.04 -7.89
N GLY A 79 -2.53 26.95 -8.22
CA GLY A 79 -2.44 26.29 -9.53
C GLY A 79 -1.10 25.60 -9.79
N LYS A 80 -0.31 25.31 -8.77
CA LYS A 80 0.98 24.62 -8.93
C LYS A 80 0.75 23.13 -9.11
N LYS A 81 1.30 22.55 -10.18
CA LYS A 81 1.39 21.10 -10.33
C LYS A 81 2.32 20.55 -9.28
N THR A 82 1.84 19.59 -8.48
CA THR A 82 2.56 19.11 -7.30
C THR A 82 2.67 17.60 -7.30
N VAL A 83 3.88 17.10 -7.17
CA VAL A 83 4.18 15.70 -6.88
C VAL A 83 4.58 15.60 -5.42
N PHE A 84 3.84 14.81 -4.64
CA PHE A 84 4.16 14.55 -3.24
C PHE A 84 4.94 13.23 -3.11
N VAL A 85 6.17 13.32 -2.64
CA VAL A 85 7.00 12.17 -2.26
C VAL A 85 6.87 12.00 -0.75
N ASN A 86 6.09 10.99 -0.34
CA ASN A 86 5.79 10.71 1.05
C ASN A 86 6.81 9.75 1.66
N PHE A 87 7.56 10.23 2.64
CA PHE A 87 8.47 9.45 3.44
C PHE A 87 7.81 9.13 4.79
N SER A 88 7.50 7.86 5.03
CA SER A 88 6.90 7.41 6.29
C SER A 88 7.15 5.91 6.48
N GLY A 89 7.34 5.47 7.71
CA GLY A 89 7.49 4.06 8.06
C GLY A 89 6.15 3.32 8.20
N SER A 90 5.04 4.07 8.25
CA SER A 90 3.69 3.55 8.49
C SER A 90 2.67 4.13 7.51
N ALA A 91 1.45 3.59 7.51
CA ALA A 91 0.34 4.16 6.76
C ALA A 91 -0.01 5.57 7.24
N MET A 92 -0.26 6.46 6.28
CA MET A 92 -0.67 7.85 6.50
C MET A 92 -2.08 8.06 5.96
N ALA A 93 -2.92 8.78 6.71
CA ALA A 93 -4.23 9.24 6.24
C ALA A 93 -4.05 10.52 5.41
N ILE A 94 -3.85 10.35 4.12
CA ILE A 94 -3.52 11.43 3.17
C ILE A 94 -4.69 11.76 2.23
N VAL A 95 -5.93 11.68 2.73
CA VAL A 95 -7.12 11.98 1.91
C VAL A 95 -7.07 13.38 1.28
N PRO A 96 -6.78 14.49 2.00
CA PRO A 96 -6.67 15.79 1.37
C PRO A 96 -5.55 15.88 0.33
N GLU A 97 -4.45 15.17 0.55
CA GLU A 97 -3.30 15.17 -0.35
C GLU A 97 -3.63 14.52 -1.68
N THR A 98 -4.54 13.52 -1.70
CA THR A 98 -5.03 12.93 -2.95
C THR A 98 -5.79 13.93 -3.84
N LEU A 99 -6.32 14.99 -3.25
CA LEU A 99 -7.01 16.08 -3.96
C LEU A 99 -6.08 17.24 -4.29
N ASN A 100 -5.08 17.47 -3.45
CA ASN A 100 -4.16 18.60 -3.54
C ASN A 100 -2.93 18.34 -4.42
N CYS A 101 -2.57 17.07 -4.63
CA CYS A 101 -1.41 16.69 -5.43
C CYS A 101 -1.83 16.03 -6.75
N ASP A 102 -1.04 16.22 -7.80
CA ASP A 102 -1.26 15.61 -9.11
C ASP A 102 -0.71 14.17 -9.15
N ALA A 103 0.29 13.87 -8.32
CA ALA A 103 0.82 12.53 -8.10
C ALA A 103 1.36 12.37 -6.67
N ILE A 104 1.32 11.14 -6.16
CA ILE A 104 1.86 10.77 -4.85
C ILE A 104 2.75 9.55 -5.01
N LEU A 105 3.97 9.62 -4.50
CA LEU A 105 4.92 8.51 -4.43
C LEU A 105 5.16 8.15 -2.97
N GLN A 106 4.78 6.92 -2.56
CA GLN A 106 5.10 6.39 -1.24
C GLN A 106 6.52 5.83 -1.26
N ALA A 107 7.45 6.55 -0.63
CA ALA A 107 8.88 6.25 -0.67
C ALA A 107 9.38 5.50 0.59
N TRP A 108 8.54 5.36 1.61
CA TRP A 108 8.89 4.72 2.90
C TRP A 108 10.08 5.39 3.58
N TYR A 109 10.88 4.67 4.33
CA TYR A 109 12.20 5.06 4.82
C TYR A 109 13.26 4.40 3.93
N PRO A 110 13.73 5.08 2.88
CA PRO A 110 14.63 4.49 1.91
C PRO A 110 16.05 4.36 2.46
N GLY A 111 16.81 3.43 1.87
CA GLY A 111 18.23 3.28 2.16
C GLY A 111 19.11 4.31 1.43
N GLN A 112 20.40 4.02 1.32
CA GLN A 112 21.43 4.89 0.75
C GLN A 112 21.10 5.41 -0.66
N ALA A 113 20.53 4.57 -1.53
CA ALA A 113 20.19 4.93 -2.90
C ALA A 113 18.75 5.48 -3.06
N GLY A 114 18.09 5.89 -1.95
CA GLY A 114 16.69 6.34 -1.97
C GLY A 114 16.44 7.53 -2.88
N GLY A 115 17.34 8.52 -2.88
CA GLY A 115 17.22 9.68 -3.77
C GLY A 115 17.27 9.30 -5.25
N THR A 116 18.17 8.42 -5.63
CA THR A 116 18.26 7.89 -7.01
C THR A 116 17.00 7.13 -7.38
N ALA A 117 16.53 6.21 -6.53
CA ALA A 117 15.31 5.44 -6.80
C ALA A 117 14.07 6.33 -6.98
N VAL A 118 13.93 7.38 -6.16
CA VAL A 118 12.85 8.38 -6.31
C VAL A 118 12.99 9.12 -7.63
N ALA A 119 14.19 9.58 -7.99
CA ALA A 119 14.44 10.28 -9.23
C ALA A 119 14.13 9.40 -10.45
N ASP A 120 14.61 8.16 -10.47
CA ASP A 120 14.37 7.22 -11.57
C ASP A 120 12.87 7.01 -11.83
N VAL A 121 12.06 6.93 -10.77
CA VAL A 121 10.60 6.87 -10.89
C VAL A 121 10.05 8.19 -11.41
N LEU A 122 10.40 9.33 -10.81
CA LEU A 122 9.83 10.63 -11.16
C LEU A 122 10.14 11.03 -12.61
N PHE A 123 11.33 10.73 -13.10
CA PHE A 123 11.76 11.05 -14.46
C PHE A 123 11.50 9.94 -15.49
N GLY A 124 11.00 8.79 -15.02
CA GLY A 124 10.54 7.71 -15.88
C GLY A 124 11.64 6.77 -16.38
N ASP A 125 12.82 6.82 -15.76
CA ASP A 125 13.92 5.87 -16.02
C ASP A 125 13.56 4.48 -15.49
N TYR A 126 12.74 4.43 -14.45
CA TYR A 126 12.16 3.21 -13.90
C TYR A 126 10.63 3.27 -13.91
N ASN A 127 9.97 2.24 -14.45
CA ASN A 127 8.52 2.09 -14.35
C ASN A 127 8.15 1.45 -13.01
N PRO A 128 7.44 2.16 -12.10
CA PRO A 128 7.16 1.64 -10.77
C PRO A 128 6.32 0.36 -10.80
N ALA A 129 6.71 -0.59 -9.97
CA ALA A 129 6.02 -1.87 -9.77
C ALA A 129 5.74 -2.18 -8.29
N GLY A 130 6.07 -1.26 -7.38
CA GLY A 130 5.82 -1.40 -5.95
C GLY A 130 4.33 -1.50 -5.64
N ARG A 131 4.00 -2.34 -4.65
CA ARG A 131 2.65 -2.50 -4.13
C ARG A 131 2.66 -2.25 -2.62
N LEU A 132 1.60 -1.61 -2.10
CA LEU A 132 1.49 -1.32 -0.68
C LEU A 132 1.40 -2.61 0.14
N PRO A 133 2.33 -2.85 1.08
CA PRO A 133 2.33 -4.05 1.92
C PRO A 133 1.40 -3.95 3.13
N ILE A 134 0.67 -2.84 3.25
CA ILE A 134 -0.30 -2.57 4.32
C ILE A 134 -1.51 -1.84 3.75
N THR A 135 -2.62 -1.86 4.48
CA THR A 135 -3.82 -1.08 4.18
C THR A 135 -3.64 0.37 4.63
N PHE A 136 -3.95 1.34 3.78
CA PHE A 136 -3.95 2.77 4.12
C PHE A 136 -5.36 3.22 4.48
N TYR A 137 -5.55 3.73 5.68
CA TYR A 137 -6.83 4.19 6.19
C TYR A 137 -7.12 5.64 5.77
N LYS A 138 -8.40 6.00 5.75
CA LYS A 138 -8.83 7.40 5.48
C LYS A 138 -8.62 8.31 6.69
N GLY A 139 -8.56 7.75 7.88
CA GLY A 139 -8.36 8.44 9.15
C GLY A 139 -8.58 7.51 10.33
N LEU A 140 -8.39 8.01 11.54
CA LEU A 140 -8.53 7.24 12.79
C LEU A 140 -9.92 6.62 12.96
N GLN A 141 -10.97 7.22 12.42
CA GLN A 141 -12.34 6.71 12.49
C GLN A 141 -12.52 5.33 11.85
N GLN A 142 -11.59 4.88 11.02
CA GLN A 142 -11.58 3.54 10.44
C GLN A 142 -10.83 2.51 11.29
N LEU A 143 -10.22 2.92 12.38
CA LEU A 143 -9.52 2.04 13.30
C LEU A 143 -10.41 1.74 14.51
N PRO A 144 -10.43 0.49 15.01
CA PRO A 144 -11.01 0.17 16.30
C PRO A 144 -10.29 0.91 17.43
N ASP A 145 -10.91 0.89 18.62
CA ASP A 145 -10.29 1.43 19.83
C ASP A 145 -8.87 0.90 20.04
N TYR A 146 -8.00 1.72 20.59
CA TYR A 146 -6.61 1.38 20.82
C TYR A 146 -6.44 0.17 21.75
N GLU A 147 -7.34 0.01 22.73
CA GLU A 147 -7.33 -1.11 23.68
C GLU A 147 -8.03 -2.38 23.15
N ASP A 148 -8.68 -2.30 21.99
CA ASP A 148 -9.26 -3.47 21.32
C ASP A 148 -8.17 -4.25 20.56
N TYR A 149 -7.70 -5.36 21.11
CA TYR A 149 -6.71 -6.24 20.50
C TYR A 149 -7.31 -7.28 19.53
N SER A 150 -8.61 -7.25 19.28
CA SER A 150 -9.20 -8.09 18.25
C SER A 150 -8.76 -7.65 16.85
N MET A 151 -8.80 -8.58 15.89
CA MET A 151 -8.54 -8.26 14.49
C MET A 151 -9.76 -7.69 13.75
N LYS A 152 -10.92 -7.68 14.39
CA LYS A 152 -12.17 -7.23 13.80
C LYS A 152 -12.06 -5.77 13.34
N GLY A 153 -12.48 -5.50 12.10
CA GLY A 153 -12.39 -4.17 11.49
C GLY A 153 -10.98 -3.71 11.09
N ARG A 154 -9.94 -4.55 11.26
CA ARG A 154 -8.56 -4.20 10.94
C ARG A 154 -8.11 -4.83 9.63
N THR A 155 -7.29 -4.10 8.87
CA THR A 155 -6.62 -4.54 7.65
C THR A 155 -7.58 -5.08 6.56
N TYR A 156 -7.05 -5.34 5.37
CA TYR A 156 -7.81 -5.93 4.25
C TYR A 156 -8.47 -7.28 4.58
N ARG A 157 -8.03 -7.92 5.68
CA ARG A 157 -8.55 -9.23 6.09
C ARG A 157 -9.91 -9.13 6.78
N PHE A 158 -10.15 -8.08 7.56
CA PHE A 158 -11.33 -7.99 8.42
C PHE A 158 -12.09 -6.66 8.29
N MET A 159 -11.56 -5.69 7.53
CA MET A 159 -12.17 -4.39 7.35
C MET A 159 -13.28 -4.46 6.30
N ALA A 160 -14.50 -4.07 6.68
CA ALA A 160 -15.64 -4.02 5.76
C ALA A 160 -15.70 -2.72 4.96
N GLU A 161 -15.20 -1.62 5.52
CA GLU A 161 -15.18 -0.32 4.88
C GLU A 161 -14.10 -0.22 3.80
N THR A 162 -14.35 0.61 2.78
CA THR A 162 -13.34 0.92 1.76
C THR A 162 -12.24 1.79 2.35
N PRO A 163 -10.98 1.32 2.37
CA PRO A 163 -9.85 2.12 2.84
C PRO A 163 -9.52 3.26 1.88
N LEU A 164 -8.52 4.08 2.21
CA LEU A 164 -7.96 5.05 1.27
C LEU A 164 -7.23 4.33 0.13
N TYR A 165 -6.31 3.44 0.48
CA TYR A 165 -5.69 2.52 -0.49
C TYR A 165 -5.72 1.09 0.06
N PRO A 166 -6.17 0.11 -0.73
CA PRO A 166 -6.19 -1.28 -0.30
C PRO A 166 -4.77 -1.86 -0.19
N PHE A 167 -4.61 -2.90 0.60
CA PHE A 167 -3.40 -3.72 0.58
C PHE A 167 -3.12 -4.22 -0.85
N GLY A 168 -1.87 -4.19 -1.25
CA GLY A 168 -1.46 -4.61 -2.59
C GLY A 168 -1.65 -3.56 -3.69
N TYR A 169 -2.21 -2.38 -3.39
CA TYR A 169 -2.40 -1.31 -4.36
C TYR A 169 -1.09 -0.67 -4.82
N GLY A 170 -1.04 -0.28 -6.08
CA GLY A 170 0.05 0.49 -6.67
C GLY A 170 -0.19 0.73 -8.16
N LEU A 171 0.34 1.83 -8.67
CA LEU A 171 0.22 2.21 -10.08
C LEU A 171 1.49 1.86 -10.86
N SER A 172 1.35 1.84 -12.17
CA SER A 172 2.43 1.66 -13.13
C SER A 172 2.29 2.71 -14.25
N TYR A 173 3.36 2.97 -14.99
CA TYR A 173 3.31 3.79 -16.21
C TYR A 173 2.79 3.02 -17.42
N THR A 174 2.38 1.77 -17.23
CA THR A 174 1.66 0.96 -18.21
C THR A 174 0.39 0.40 -17.58
N HIS A 175 -0.41 -0.34 -18.35
CA HIS A 175 -1.67 -0.93 -17.87
C HIS A 175 -1.64 -2.44 -18.10
N PHE A 176 -2.10 -3.17 -17.07
CA PHE A 176 -2.23 -4.62 -17.14
C PHE A 176 -3.69 -5.04 -17.13
N SER A 177 -4.00 -6.08 -17.89
CA SER A 177 -5.32 -6.69 -17.95
C SER A 177 -5.22 -8.16 -17.59
N TYR A 178 -6.10 -8.60 -16.70
CA TYR A 178 -6.15 -9.97 -16.21
C TYR A 178 -7.18 -10.76 -17.01
N GLY A 179 -6.73 -11.84 -17.66
CA GLY A 179 -7.58 -12.79 -18.33
C GLY A 179 -8.23 -13.78 -17.36
N LYS A 180 -9.10 -14.64 -17.87
CA LYS A 180 -9.74 -15.70 -17.10
C LYS A 180 -8.71 -16.75 -16.70
N ALA A 181 -8.48 -16.90 -15.40
CA ALA A 181 -7.57 -17.90 -14.87
C ALA A 181 -8.16 -19.32 -14.93
N THR A 182 -7.29 -20.31 -14.84
CA THR A 182 -7.65 -21.73 -14.74
C THR A 182 -6.95 -22.41 -13.58
N LEU A 183 -7.63 -23.39 -12.97
CA LEU A 183 -7.05 -24.33 -12.02
C LEU A 183 -6.85 -25.68 -12.70
N ASN A 184 -5.74 -26.35 -12.41
CA ASN A 184 -5.48 -27.70 -12.90
C ASN A 184 -6.48 -28.74 -12.34
N GLN A 185 -7.09 -28.45 -11.20
CA GLN A 185 -8.10 -29.30 -10.55
C GLN A 185 -9.07 -28.46 -9.71
N SER A 186 -10.29 -28.97 -9.56
CA SER A 186 -11.37 -28.32 -8.79
C SER A 186 -11.54 -28.86 -7.39
N LYS A 187 -10.84 -29.95 -7.04
CA LYS A 187 -10.83 -30.58 -5.72
C LYS A 187 -9.40 -30.82 -5.30
N LEU A 188 -9.10 -30.66 -4.02
CA LEU A 188 -7.75 -30.79 -3.48
C LEU A 188 -7.78 -31.64 -2.21
N ALA A 189 -6.99 -32.70 -2.21
CA ALA A 189 -6.79 -33.56 -1.06
C ALA A 189 -5.47 -33.25 -0.34
N LYS A 190 -5.33 -33.74 0.88
CA LYS A 190 -4.09 -33.58 1.66
C LYS A 190 -2.87 -34.11 0.90
N GLY A 191 -1.81 -33.29 0.89
CA GLY A 191 -0.55 -33.59 0.19
C GLY A 191 -0.56 -33.22 -1.30
N GLU A 192 -1.67 -32.74 -1.84
CA GLU A 192 -1.75 -32.23 -3.21
C GLU A 192 -1.50 -30.73 -3.28
N LYS A 193 -1.34 -30.19 -4.48
CA LYS A 193 -1.28 -28.76 -4.77
C LYS A 193 -2.17 -28.41 -5.96
N ALA A 194 -2.89 -27.31 -5.86
CA ALA A 194 -3.55 -26.68 -6.99
C ALA A 194 -2.56 -25.77 -7.73
N ILE A 195 -2.65 -25.74 -9.06
CA ILE A 195 -1.87 -24.84 -9.90
C ILE A 195 -2.84 -23.86 -10.56
N LEU A 196 -2.69 -22.59 -10.20
CA LEU A 196 -3.45 -21.50 -10.78
C LEU A 196 -2.64 -20.87 -11.90
N THR A 197 -3.19 -20.82 -13.11
CA THR A 197 -2.61 -20.14 -14.27
C THR A 197 -3.45 -18.93 -14.64
N ILE A 198 -2.84 -17.75 -14.66
CA ILE A 198 -3.46 -16.46 -14.86
C ILE A 198 -2.85 -15.78 -16.07
N PRO A 199 -3.57 -15.59 -17.19
CA PRO A 199 -3.09 -14.75 -18.28
C PRO A 199 -3.07 -13.29 -17.86
N VAL A 200 -1.91 -12.62 -17.96
CA VAL A 200 -1.78 -11.18 -17.69
C VAL A 200 -1.20 -10.50 -18.91
N SER A 201 -1.91 -9.52 -19.44
CA SER A 201 -1.52 -8.79 -20.66
C SER A 201 -1.12 -7.37 -20.30
N ASN A 202 0.03 -6.93 -20.85
CA ASN A 202 0.37 -5.51 -20.84
C ASN A 202 -0.31 -4.84 -22.03
N VAL A 203 -1.35 -4.06 -21.74
CA VAL A 203 -2.17 -3.35 -22.76
C VAL A 203 -1.77 -1.89 -22.92
N GLY A 204 -0.72 -1.44 -22.21
CA GLY A 204 -0.18 -0.10 -22.30
C GLY A 204 0.95 0.05 -23.32
N GLN A 205 1.69 1.17 -23.24
CA GLN A 205 2.68 1.56 -24.24
C GLN A 205 4.13 1.40 -23.79
N ARG A 206 4.38 0.88 -22.58
CA ARG A 206 5.71 0.67 -21.99
C ARG A 206 5.81 -0.75 -21.45
N ASP A 207 7.02 -1.28 -21.43
CA ASP A 207 7.34 -2.49 -20.65
C ASP A 207 7.10 -2.21 -19.17
N GLY A 208 6.71 -3.19 -18.41
CA GLY A 208 6.49 -3.03 -16.99
C GLY A 208 6.39 -4.33 -16.24
N GLU A 209 6.45 -4.23 -14.93
CA GLU A 209 6.31 -5.36 -14.03
C GLU A 209 4.97 -5.28 -13.30
N GLU A 210 4.28 -6.40 -13.23
CA GLU A 210 3.06 -6.57 -12.44
C GLU A 210 3.32 -7.48 -11.24
N VAL A 211 2.64 -7.22 -10.13
CA VAL A 211 2.62 -8.12 -8.96
C VAL A 211 1.26 -8.78 -8.89
N VAL A 212 1.16 -9.96 -9.48
CA VAL A 212 -0.04 -10.78 -9.44
C VAL A 212 -0.24 -11.32 -8.03
N GLN A 213 -1.43 -11.11 -7.45
CA GLN A 213 -1.75 -11.46 -6.07
C GLN A 213 -2.87 -12.48 -6.04
N VAL A 214 -2.75 -13.49 -5.17
CA VAL A 214 -3.75 -14.55 -4.99
C VAL A 214 -4.17 -14.61 -3.54
N TYR A 215 -5.47 -14.51 -3.33
CA TYR A 215 -6.09 -14.56 -2.01
C TYR A 215 -7.02 -15.77 -1.90
N ILE A 216 -7.11 -16.33 -0.71
CA ILE A 216 -8.08 -17.37 -0.37
C ILE A 216 -9.17 -16.78 0.51
N CYS A 217 -10.41 -17.12 0.19
CA CYS A 217 -11.60 -16.76 0.95
C CYS A 217 -12.41 -18.02 1.23
N ARG A 218 -12.94 -18.14 2.45
CA ARG A 218 -13.90 -19.17 2.83
C ARG A 218 -15.28 -18.54 3.03
N PRO A 219 -16.19 -18.63 2.07
CA PRO A 219 -17.46 -17.89 2.08
C PRO A 219 -18.40 -18.26 3.23
N ASP A 220 -18.28 -19.48 3.76
CA ASP A 220 -19.13 -19.99 4.82
C ASP A 220 -18.76 -19.46 6.22
N ASP A 221 -17.51 -18.98 6.38
CA ASP A 221 -17.05 -18.38 7.64
C ASP A 221 -17.31 -16.87 7.62
N LYS A 222 -18.27 -16.43 8.43
CA LYS A 222 -18.65 -15.01 8.56
C LYS A 222 -17.85 -14.24 9.61
N GLU A 223 -17.21 -14.97 10.52
CA GLU A 223 -16.42 -14.37 11.61
C GLU A 223 -14.90 -14.36 11.29
N GLY A 224 -14.48 -15.19 10.35
CA GLY A 224 -13.11 -15.27 9.90
C GLY A 224 -12.71 -14.14 8.94
N PRO A 225 -11.47 -14.17 8.43
CA PRO A 225 -11.00 -13.16 7.48
C PRO A 225 -11.78 -13.21 6.17
N GLN A 226 -12.13 -12.05 5.63
CA GLN A 226 -12.80 -11.95 4.32
C GLN A 226 -11.96 -12.58 3.20
N LYS A 227 -10.65 -12.43 3.29
CA LYS A 227 -9.65 -13.04 2.41
C LYS A 227 -8.27 -12.96 3.03
N THR A 228 -7.38 -13.85 2.61
CA THR A 228 -5.98 -13.88 3.06
C THR A 228 -5.06 -14.09 1.87
N LEU A 229 -4.04 -13.27 1.72
CA LEU A 229 -2.99 -13.45 0.70
C LEU A 229 -2.30 -14.80 0.91
N ARG A 230 -2.26 -15.63 -0.12
CA ARG A 230 -1.65 -16.97 -0.09
C ARG A 230 -0.63 -17.21 -1.19
N GLY A 231 -0.56 -16.31 -2.16
CA GLY A 231 0.46 -16.37 -3.20
C GLY A 231 0.58 -15.01 -3.90
N PHE A 232 1.77 -14.74 -4.40
CA PHE A 232 2.01 -13.62 -5.28
C PHE A 232 3.22 -13.89 -6.16
N GLN A 233 3.26 -13.23 -7.31
CA GLN A 233 4.41 -13.30 -8.21
C GLN A 233 4.59 -11.97 -8.93
N ARG A 234 5.82 -11.46 -8.90
CA ARG A 234 6.23 -10.33 -9.73
C ARG A 234 6.68 -10.86 -11.09
N VAL A 235 6.14 -10.29 -12.15
CA VAL A 235 6.40 -10.71 -13.53
C VAL A 235 6.66 -9.51 -14.42
N ASN A 236 7.69 -9.58 -15.27
CA ASN A 236 7.95 -8.58 -16.29
C ASN A 236 7.14 -8.93 -17.54
N ILE A 237 6.36 -7.98 -18.04
CA ILE A 237 5.52 -8.15 -19.22
C ILE A 237 5.84 -7.03 -20.21
N SER A 238 6.44 -7.38 -21.32
CA SER A 238 6.73 -6.44 -22.38
C SER A 238 5.45 -5.85 -22.97
N LYS A 239 5.52 -4.64 -23.45
CA LYS A 239 4.43 -3.94 -24.12
C LYS A 239 3.76 -4.84 -25.17
N SER A 240 2.44 -4.87 -25.15
CA SER A 240 1.59 -5.67 -26.06
C SER A 240 1.80 -7.19 -25.99
N LYS A 241 2.40 -7.68 -24.88
CA LYS A 241 2.57 -9.11 -24.63
C LYS A 241 1.66 -9.59 -23.52
N THR A 242 1.42 -10.90 -23.55
CA THR A 242 0.70 -11.64 -22.50
C THR A 242 1.61 -12.69 -21.92
N GLU A 243 1.68 -12.77 -20.60
CA GLU A 243 2.37 -13.81 -19.87
C GLU A 243 1.36 -14.65 -19.07
N ASN A 244 1.59 -15.97 -19.04
CA ASN A 244 0.82 -16.88 -18.22
C ASN A 244 1.53 -17.03 -16.86
N VAL A 245 1.02 -16.34 -15.87
CA VAL A 245 1.56 -16.39 -14.51
C VAL A 245 1.03 -17.62 -13.79
N THR A 246 1.93 -18.47 -13.30
CA THR A 246 1.58 -19.72 -12.63
C THR A 246 1.89 -19.61 -11.14
N ILE A 247 0.89 -19.81 -10.29
CA ILE A 247 1.04 -19.80 -8.83
C ILE A 247 0.62 -21.15 -8.26
N GLU A 248 1.51 -21.78 -7.52
CA GLU A 248 1.24 -23.02 -6.81
C GLU A 248 0.54 -22.72 -5.49
N LEU A 249 -0.53 -23.43 -5.21
CA LEU A 249 -1.30 -23.37 -3.97
C LEU A 249 -1.30 -24.78 -3.35
N PRO A 250 -0.31 -25.10 -2.50
CA PRO A 250 -0.31 -26.36 -1.76
C PRO A 250 -1.52 -26.43 -0.83
N TYR A 251 -1.87 -27.66 -0.39
CA TYR A 251 -3.00 -27.90 0.48
C TYR A 251 -3.02 -26.98 1.72
N GLU A 252 -1.85 -26.69 2.28
CA GLU A 252 -1.64 -25.80 3.43
C GLU A 252 -1.99 -24.31 3.13
N SER A 253 -2.04 -23.91 1.87
CA SER A 253 -2.52 -22.56 1.50
C SER A 253 -3.98 -22.32 1.91
N PHE A 254 -4.74 -23.38 2.13
CA PHE A 254 -6.15 -23.35 2.53
C PHE A 254 -6.36 -23.45 4.04
N GLU A 255 -5.30 -23.31 4.83
CA GLU A 255 -5.40 -23.23 6.28
C GLU A 255 -6.35 -22.13 6.74
N TRP A 256 -7.22 -22.50 7.67
CA TRP A 256 -8.19 -21.65 8.31
C TRP A 256 -8.25 -21.97 9.79
N PHE A 257 -8.65 -21.00 10.61
CA PHE A 257 -8.74 -21.23 12.04
C PHE A 257 -9.91 -22.16 12.35
N ASP A 258 -9.62 -23.30 12.94
CA ASP A 258 -10.60 -24.26 13.39
C ASP A 258 -10.91 -24.02 14.87
N THR A 259 -12.09 -23.49 15.15
CA THR A 259 -12.56 -23.20 16.52
C THR A 259 -12.75 -24.45 17.38
N ALA A 260 -13.00 -25.61 16.77
CA ALA A 260 -13.20 -26.86 17.51
C ALA A 260 -11.88 -27.42 18.08
N THR A 261 -10.78 -27.23 17.36
CA THR A 261 -9.44 -27.71 17.74
C THR A 261 -8.51 -26.59 18.22
N ASN A 262 -8.92 -25.33 18.07
CA ASN A 262 -8.13 -24.14 18.35
C ASN A 262 -6.79 -24.11 17.59
N THR A 263 -6.80 -24.54 16.33
CA THR A 263 -5.59 -24.64 15.48
C THR A 263 -5.84 -24.11 14.07
N MET A 264 -4.76 -23.72 13.39
CA MET A 264 -4.78 -23.45 11.96
C MET A 264 -4.62 -24.77 11.19
N ARG A 265 -5.58 -25.09 10.33
CA ARG A 265 -5.51 -26.25 9.43
C ARG A 265 -6.43 -26.08 8.22
N PRO A 266 -6.19 -26.77 7.10
CA PRO A 266 -7.17 -26.84 6.03
C PRO A 266 -8.47 -27.49 6.53
N LEU A 267 -9.59 -26.80 6.27
CA LEU A 267 -10.91 -27.30 6.62
C LEU A 267 -11.64 -27.75 5.36
N THR A 268 -12.32 -28.90 5.44
CA THR A 268 -13.15 -29.40 4.35
C THR A 268 -14.22 -28.36 3.97
N GLY A 269 -14.45 -28.20 2.68
CA GLY A 269 -15.46 -27.28 2.16
C GLY A 269 -15.04 -26.53 0.90
N THR A 270 -15.90 -25.61 0.45
CA THR A 270 -15.65 -24.83 -0.76
C THR A 270 -14.98 -23.51 -0.41
N TYR A 271 -13.88 -23.21 -1.10
CA TYR A 271 -13.12 -21.97 -1.01
C TYR A 271 -13.21 -21.22 -2.32
N LYS A 272 -13.03 -19.89 -2.25
CA LYS A 272 -12.76 -19.05 -3.42
C LYS A 272 -11.28 -18.74 -3.50
N VAL A 273 -10.73 -18.91 -4.67
CA VAL A 273 -9.39 -18.42 -5.07
C VAL A 273 -9.62 -17.11 -5.80
N LEU A 274 -9.22 -16.00 -5.18
CA LEU A 274 -9.33 -14.66 -5.75
C LEU A 274 -7.98 -14.26 -6.32
N TYR A 275 -7.95 -13.60 -7.48
CA TYR A 275 -6.71 -13.16 -8.09
C TYR A 275 -6.86 -11.79 -8.75
N GLY A 276 -5.79 -10.99 -8.72
CA GLY A 276 -5.80 -9.64 -9.28
C GLY A 276 -4.61 -8.81 -8.84
N SER A 277 -4.71 -7.49 -9.01
CA SER A 277 -3.64 -6.52 -8.79
C SER A 277 -3.60 -5.95 -7.37
N SER A 278 -4.69 -6.06 -6.60
CA SER A 278 -4.77 -5.61 -5.21
C SER A 278 -5.81 -6.41 -4.42
N SER A 279 -5.96 -6.10 -3.14
CA SER A 279 -7.02 -6.68 -2.29
C SER A 279 -8.40 -6.03 -2.48
N SER A 280 -8.54 -5.01 -3.31
CA SER A 280 -9.86 -4.43 -3.63
C SER A 280 -10.76 -5.46 -4.30
N ALA A 281 -12.05 -5.47 -3.96
CA ALA A 281 -13.02 -6.34 -4.62
C ALA A 281 -13.13 -6.06 -6.13
N ASP A 282 -12.97 -4.79 -6.53
CA ASP A 282 -13.05 -4.36 -7.92
C ASP A 282 -11.86 -4.85 -8.78
N ASP A 283 -10.72 -5.15 -8.13
CA ASP A 283 -9.50 -5.63 -8.78
C ASP A 283 -9.42 -7.17 -8.82
N LEU A 284 -10.39 -7.88 -8.23
CA LEU A 284 -10.33 -9.32 -8.04
C LEU A 284 -11.32 -10.10 -8.89
N GLN A 285 -10.80 -11.11 -9.58
CA GLN A 285 -11.59 -12.18 -10.17
C GLN A 285 -11.55 -13.43 -9.28
N SER A 286 -12.44 -14.40 -9.50
CA SER A 286 -12.54 -15.57 -8.62
C SER A 286 -12.78 -16.88 -9.34
N LEU A 287 -12.24 -17.96 -8.75
CA LEU A 287 -12.52 -19.37 -9.05
C LEU A 287 -12.92 -20.09 -7.77
N SER A 288 -13.58 -21.22 -7.89
CA SER A 288 -13.92 -22.09 -6.73
C SER A 288 -13.07 -23.34 -6.74
N ILE A 289 -12.71 -23.82 -5.54
CA ILE A 289 -12.03 -25.08 -5.30
C ILE A 289 -12.63 -25.73 -4.04
N THR A 290 -12.72 -27.06 -4.04
CA THR A 290 -13.21 -27.82 -2.88
C THR A 290 -12.05 -28.52 -2.18
N ILE A 291 -11.90 -28.30 -0.89
CA ILE A 291 -10.94 -28.99 -0.03
C ILE A 291 -11.63 -30.25 0.56
N LEU A 292 -10.98 -31.40 0.39
CA LEU A 292 -11.51 -32.72 0.79
C LEU A 292 -11.12 -33.12 2.21
#